data_1d6f7a8625f2b814bbe14b53ad7db1ba
#
_entry.id   1d6f7a8625f2b814bbe14b53ad7db1ba
#
_cell.length_a   1.000
_cell.length_b   1.000
_cell.length_c   1.000
_cell.angle_alpha   90.00
_cell.angle_beta   90.00
_cell.angle_gamma   90.00
#
_symmetry.space_group_name_H-M   'P 1'
#
loop_
_entity.id
_entity.type
_entity.pdbx_description
1 polymer ?
#
loop_
_entity_poly.entity_id
_entity_poly.type
_entity_poly.pdbx_seq_one_letter_code
_entity_poly.pdbx_strand_id
1 'polypeptide(L)'
;MTIRGLHHNAYRCRDSEEPRRFYEDFLGLPLAVALEIGETKTGRAVRALHTFFQLGDGSFLAFFEVPDQPFIFKTQHDFDLHIALEVEASQLEVFLAKGLAAGIETRGVTDHQFIRSVYFRDPNGYVIELTAKMLGHDQAMDPARSGARGILNRWQEKKAAMDDPIAPLPIIG
;
A
#
# COMPACT_ATOMS: atom_id res chain seq x y z
N MET A 1 -1.65 24.47 -3.05
CA MET A 1 -2.54 23.27 -3.13
C MET A 1 -3.51 23.28 -1.97
N THR A 2 -4.79 22.92 -2.22
CA THR A 2 -5.83 22.85 -1.17
C THR A 2 -5.77 21.53 -0.41
N ILE A 3 -5.45 20.41 -1.08
CA ILE A 3 -5.21 19.10 -0.45
C ILE A 3 -3.78 19.11 0.09
N ARG A 4 -3.63 18.85 1.40
CA ARG A 4 -2.36 19.02 2.13
C ARG A 4 -1.53 17.72 2.18
N GLY A 5 -2.17 16.56 2.14
CA GLY A 5 -1.49 15.28 2.25
C GLY A 5 -2.49 14.14 2.45
N LEU A 6 -1.97 12.94 2.63
CA LEU A 6 -2.77 11.79 3.05
C LEU A 6 -3.04 11.89 4.55
N HIS A 7 -4.30 11.81 4.98
CA HIS A 7 -4.64 11.68 6.39
C HIS A 7 -4.60 10.21 6.80
N HIS A 8 -5.36 9.37 6.13
CA HIS A 8 -5.30 7.92 6.27
C HIS A 8 -5.91 7.24 5.04
N ASN A 9 -5.55 6.00 4.83
CA ASN A 9 -6.31 5.05 4.02
C ASN A 9 -7.06 4.08 4.94
N ALA A 10 -7.99 3.30 4.41
CA ALA A 10 -8.67 2.27 5.19
C ALA A 10 -8.91 1.02 4.35
N TYR A 11 -8.51 -0.12 4.89
CA TYR A 11 -8.64 -1.45 4.28
C TYR A 11 -9.42 -2.40 5.18
N ARG A 12 -9.90 -3.50 4.64
CA ARG A 12 -10.48 -4.59 5.43
C ARG A 12 -9.37 -5.49 5.95
N CYS A 13 -9.54 -6.00 7.18
CA CYS A 13 -8.76 -7.11 7.70
C CYS A 13 -9.68 -8.23 8.21
N ARG A 14 -9.14 -9.44 8.31
CA ARG A 14 -9.87 -10.61 8.86
C ARG A 14 -9.98 -10.52 10.37
N ASP A 15 -8.86 -10.17 11.00
CA ASP A 15 -8.65 -10.07 12.43
C ASP A 15 -7.68 -8.92 12.67
N SER A 16 -8.02 -7.98 13.54
CA SER A 16 -7.23 -6.78 13.78
C SER A 16 -5.85 -7.07 14.40
N GLU A 17 -5.67 -8.23 15.03
CA GLU A 17 -4.38 -8.65 15.56
C GLU A 17 -3.37 -9.05 14.45
N GLU A 18 -3.85 -9.49 13.28
CA GLU A 18 -2.98 -9.77 12.14
C GLU A 18 -2.26 -8.50 11.62
N PRO A 19 -2.96 -7.39 11.27
CA PRO A 19 -2.29 -6.13 10.94
C PRO A 19 -1.49 -5.55 12.12
N ARG A 20 -1.93 -5.69 13.38
CA ARG A 20 -1.13 -5.23 14.52
C ARG A 20 0.25 -5.90 14.54
N ARG A 21 0.34 -7.23 14.37
CA ARG A 21 1.64 -7.93 14.33
C ARG A 21 2.48 -7.52 13.13
N PHE A 22 1.86 -7.30 11.98
CA PHE A 22 2.59 -6.92 10.77
C PHE A 22 3.03 -5.45 10.81
N TYR A 23 2.11 -4.51 11.07
CA TYR A 23 2.41 -3.09 11.00
C TYR A 23 3.14 -2.56 12.23
N GLU A 24 2.78 -3.03 13.43
CA GLU A 24 3.44 -2.59 14.66
C GLU A 24 4.69 -3.41 14.97
N ASP A 25 4.59 -4.75 15.12
CA ASP A 25 5.74 -5.56 15.56
C ASP A 25 6.79 -5.73 14.46
N PHE A 26 6.35 -5.93 13.20
CA PHE A 26 7.29 -6.14 12.10
C PHE A 26 7.74 -4.83 11.46
N LEU A 27 6.84 -3.90 11.07
CA LEU A 27 7.24 -2.65 10.42
C LEU A 27 7.60 -1.53 11.43
N GLY A 28 7.17 -1.62 12.68
CA GLY A 28 7.47 -0.62 13.72
C GLY A 28 6.55 0.60 13.69
N LEU A 29 5.37 0.50 13.08
CA LEU A 29 4.37 1.56 13.06
C LEU A 29 3.48 1.45 14.31
N PRO A 30 3.51 2.39 15.26
CA PRO A 30 2.74 2.25 16.49
C PRO A 30 1.23 2.25 16.22
N LEU A 31 0.49 1.36 16.91
CA LEU A 31 -0.96 1.41 16.96
C LEU A 31 -1.39 2.65 17.75
N ALA A 32 -1.81 3.69 17.03
CA ALA A 32 -2.14 4.98 17.60
C ALA A 32 -3.57 5.05 18.14
N VAL A 33 -4.52 4.39 17.44
CA VAL A 33 -5.94 4.45 17.79
C VAL A 33 -6.63 3.13 17.42
N ALA A 34 -7.56 2.70 18.28
CA ALA A 34 -8.53 1.64 17.99
C ALA A 34 -9.93 2.13 18.41
N LEU A 35 -10.90 2.06 17.52
CA LEU A 35 -12.26 2.55 17.73
C LEU A 35 -13.27 1.42 17.49
N GLU A 36 -14.02 1.07 18.54
CA GLU A 36 -15.18 0.21 18.41
C GLU A 36 -16.36 0.99 17.81
N ILE A 37 -17.00 0.39 16.81
CA ILE A 37 -18.16 0.99 16.13
C ILE A 37 -19.34 0.05 16.28
N GLY A 38 -20.33 0.46 17.09
CA GLY A 38 -21.56 -0.30 17.34
C GLY A 38 -22.72 0.05 16.38
N GLU A 39 -22.63 1.22 15.75
CA GLU A 39 -23.68 1.73 14.86
C GLU A 39 -23.10 2.57 13.72
N THR A 40 -23.66 2.42 12.53
CA THR A 40 -23.29 3.27 11.37
C THR A 40 -23.94 4.66 11.50
N LYS A 41 -23.46 5.64 10.75
CA LYS A 41 -24.06 6.98 10.69
C LYS A 41 -25.52 6.98 10.21
N THR A 42 -25.98 5.89 9.60
CA THR A 42 -27.37 5.70 9.14
C THR A 42 -28.24 4.91 10.12
N GLY A 43 -27.77 4.68 11.35
CA GLY A 43 -28.52 4.00 12.41
C GLY A 43 -28.54 2.48 12.30
N ARG A 44 -27.73 1.86 11.43
CA ARG A 44 -27.66 0.40 11.32
C ARG A 44 -26.66 -0.14 12.34
N ALA A 45 -27.09 -1.10 13.15
CA ALA A 45 -26.20 -1.82 14.06
C ALA A 45 -25.09 -2.52 13.28
N VAL A 46 -23.87 -2.42 13.77
CA VAL A 46 -22.68 -3.07 13.21
C VAL A 46 -21.70 -3.38 14.37
N ARG A 47 -20.95 -4.47 14.23
CA ARG A 47 -19.79 -4.71 15.07
C ARG A 47 -18.55 -4.50 14.20
N ALA A 48 -17.80 -3.43 14.48
CA ALA A 48 -16.58 -3.16 13.75
C ALA A 48 -15.52 -2.60 14.69
N LEU A 49 -14.26 -2.95 14.42
CA LEU A 49 -13.10 -2.31 15.01
C LEU A 49 -12.35 -1.55 13.90
N HIS A 50 -12.01 -0.30 14.16
CA HIS A 50 -11.22 0.53 13.26
C HIS A 50 -9.90 0.89 13.92
N THR A 51 -8.80 0.39 13.38
CA THR A 51 -7.44 0.57 13.90
C THR A 51 -6.62 1.49 13.01
N PHE A 52 -5.70 2.26 13.61
CA PHE A 52 -4.83 3.21 12.92
C PHE A 52 -3.38 3.01 13.35
N PHE A 53 -2.49 2.77 12.39
CA PHE A 53 -1.04 2.66 12.59
C PHE A 53 -0.38 3.92 12.06
N GLN A 54 0.38 4.62 12.92
CA GLN A 54 0.92 5.94 12.61
C GLN A 54 2.20 5.85 11.77
N LEU A 55 2.27 6.67 10.72
CA LEU A 55 3.47 6.91 9.92
C LEU A 55 4.27 8.11 10.46
N GLY A 56 5.53 8.21 10.05
CA GLY A 56 6.44 9.25 10.53
C GLY A 56 6.04 10.69 10.16
N ASP A 57 5.22 10.87 9.13
CA ASP A 57 4.67 12.16 8.71
C ASP A 57 3.34 12.53 9.41
N GLY A 58 2.86 11.68 10.32
CA GLY A 58 1.61 11.86 11.04
C GLY A 58 0.37 11.38 10.29
N SER A 59 0.50 10.80 9.11
CA SER A 59 -0.58 10.08 8.44
C SER A 59 -0.72 8.65 8.98
N PHE A 60 -1.73 7.89 8.54
CA PHE A 60 -2.02 6.57 9.10
C PHE A 60 -2.35 5.55 8.04
N LEU A 61 -1.93 4.30 8.28
CA LEU A 61 -2.56 3.11 7.69
C LEU A 61 -3.66 2.63 8.63
N ALA A 62 -4.85 2.41 8.08
CA ALA A 62 -6.01 2.06 8.89
C ALA A 62 -6.70 0.79 8.38
N PHE A 63 -7.30 0.03 9.31
CA PHE A 63 -7.99 -1.21 8.99
C PHE A 63 -9.34 -1.28 9.67
N PHE A 64 -10.29 -1.93 8.96
CA PHE A 64 -11.58 -2.31 9.50
C PHE A 64 -11.67 -3.83 9.63
N GLU A 65 -11.88 -4.29 10.85
CA GLU A 65 -12.41 -5.61 11.12
C GLU A 65 -13.93 -5.50 11.26
N VAL A 66 -14.69 -6.31 10.49
CA VAL A 66 -16.16 -6.33 10.56
C VAL A 66 -16.61 -7.78 10.48
N PRO A 67 -16.65 -8.52 11.62
CA PRO A 67 -16.88 -9.96 11.64
C PRO A 67 -18.21 -10.36 11.03
N ASP A 68 -19.24 -9.52 11.16
CA ASP A 68 -20.59 -9.80 10.69
C ASP A 68 -20.80 -9.53 9.17
N GLN A 69 -19.78 -9.02 8.47
CA GLN A 69 -19.86 -8.70 7.05
C GLN A 69 -18.86 -9.52 6.25
N PRO A 70 -19.34 -10.47 5.44
CA PRO A 70 -18.47 -11.26 4.57
C PRO A 70 -17.61 -10.36 3.69
N PHE A 71 -16.32 -10.72 3.57
CA PHE A 71 -15.38 -10.08 2.68
C PHE A 71 -14.45 -11.14 2.09
N ILE A 72 -14.27 -11.12 0.78
CA ILE A 72 -13.39 -12.06 0.11
C ILE A 72 -12.00 -11.45 0.02
N PHE A 73 -11.07 -11.98 0.82
CA PHE A 73 -9.66 -11.65 0.72
C PHE A 73 -9.03 -12.45 -0.41
N LYS A 74 -8.30 -11.78 -1.28
CA LYS A 74 -7.60 -12.39 -2.40
C LYS A 74 -6.20 -11.82 -2.50
N THR A 75 -5.29 -12.61 -3.06
CA THR A 75 -3.97 -12.10 -3.45
C THR A 75 -4.12 -11.01 -4.49
N GLN A 76 -3.58 -9.84 -4.20
CA GLN A 76 -3.55 -8.71 -5.13
C GLN A 76 -2.35 -8.86 -6.07
N HIS A 77 -2.50 -8.46 -7.33
CA HIS A 77 -1.35 -8.20 -8.19
C HIS A 77 -0.71 -6.87 -7.78
N ASP A 78 0.60 -6.75 -7.90
CA ASP A 78 1.33 -5.53 -7.52
C ASP A 78 0.83 -4.28 -8.27
N PHE A 79 0.28 -4.46 -9.49
CA PHE A 79 -0.29 -3.36 -10.26
C PHE A 79 -1.74 -3.03 -9.90
N ASP A 80 -2.45 -3.93 -9.21
CA ASP A 80 -3.84 -3.69 -8.81
C ASP A 80 -3.88 -2.77 -7.58
N LEU A 81 -3.08 -3.10 -6.58
CA LEU A 81 -3.00 -2.35 -5.34
C LEU A 81 -1.67 -2.63 -4.63
N HIS A 82 -0.91 -1.60 -4.37
CA HIS A 82 0.16 -1.60 -3.38
C HIS A 82 0.20 -0.28 -2.61
N ILE A 83 0.77 -0.33 -1.42
CA ILE A 83 1.00 0.84 -0.57
C ILE A 83 2.50 1.01 -0.50
N ALA A 84 3.02 2.13 -1.04
CA ALA A 84 4.42 2.48 -0.94
C ALA A 84 4.66 3.41 0.26
N LEU A 85 5.57 2.99 1.14
CA LEU A 85 5.98 3.72 2.33
C LEU A 85 7.44 4.14 2.17
N GLU A 86 7.73 5.42 2.38
CA GLU A 86 9.09 5.95 2.28
C GLU A 86 9.94 5.51 3.47
N VAL A 87 11.15 5.04 3.17
CA VAL A 87 12.18 4.70 4.15
C VAL A 87 13.54 5.23 3.71
N GLU A 88 14.48 5.33 4.65
CA GLU A 88 15.88 5.59 4.30
C GLU A 88 16.48 4.42 3.51
N ALA A 89 17.33 4.71 2.53
CA ALA A 89 17.94 3.70 1.66
C ALA A 89 18.69 2.59 2.43
N SER A 90 19.30 2.95 3.56
CA SER A 90 19.98 2.01 4.46
C SER A 90 19.04 0.97 5.09
N GLN A 91 17.74 1.22 5.12
CA GLN A 91 16.74 0.34 5.72
C GLN A 91 16.27 -0.77 4.76
N LEU A 92 16.44 -0.62 3.46
CA LEU A 92 15.94 -1.59 2.49
C LEU A 92 16.51 -3.00 2.72
N GLU A 93 17.83 -3.12 2.85
CA GLU A 93 18.48 -4.42 3.10
C GLU A 93 18.15 -4.98 4.50
N VAL A 94 17.97 -4.10 5.48
CA VAL A 94 17.56 -4.49 6.84
C VAL A 94 16.15 -5.12 6.81
N PHE A 95 15.20 -4.48 6.16
CA PHE A 95 13.84 -4.99 6.04
C PHE A 95 13.74 -6.21 5.13
N LEU A 96 14.54 -6.28 4.06
CA LEU A 96 14.65 -7.48 3.24
C LEU A 96 15.07 -8.70 4.10
N ALA A 97 16.16 -8.56 4.86
CA ALA A 97 16.65 -9.62 5.74
C ALA A 97 15.63 -9.97 6.83
N LYS A 98 14.98 -8.96 7.44
CA LYS A 98 13.96 -9.13 8.48
C LYS A 98 12.74 -9.89 7.95
N GLY A 99 12.26 -9.56 6.74
CA GLY A 99 11.12 -10.21 6.11
C GLY A 99 11.42 -11.68 5.80
N LEU A 100 12.57 -11.97 5.19
CA LEU A 100 13.01 -13.33 4.90
C LEU A 100 13.15 -14.16 6.19
N ALA A 101 13.77 -13.60 7.23
CA ALA A 101 13.93 -14.30 8.52
C ALA A 101 12.59 -14.57 9.23
N ALA A 102 11.59 -13.71 9.03
CA ALA A 102 10.25 -13.89 9.58
C ALA A 102 9.35 -14.81 8.72
N GLY A 103 9.83 -15.31 7.58
CA GLY A 103 9.04 -16.14 6.65
C GLY A 103 7.91 -15.37 5.97
N ILE A 104 7.98 -14.04 5.93
CA ILE A 104 7.02 -13.20 5.22
C ILE A 104 7.35 -13.24 3.73
N GLU A 105 6.34 -13.31 2.86
CA GLU A 105 6.55 -13.17 1.41
C GLU A 105 7.26 -11.85 1.14
N THR A 106 8.52 -11.93 0.71
CA THR A 106 9.42 -10.79 0.58
C THR A 106 10.13 -10.82 -0.77
N ARG A 107 10.15 -9.69 -1.48
CA ARG A 107 10.80 -9.56 -2.78
C ARG A 107 11.57 -8.23 -2.88
N GLY A 108 12.67 -8.25 -3.58
CA GLY A 108 13.56 -7.09 -3.85
C GLY A 108 15.00 -7.42 -3.46
N VAL A 109 15.93 -6.45 -3.36
CA VAL A 109 15.74 -5.01 -3.61
C VAL A 109 15.62 -4.77 -5.13
N THR A 110 14.55 -4.11 -5.55
CA THR A 110 14.33 -3.77 -6.96
C THR A 110 14.73 -2.32 -7.22
N ASP A 111 15.48 -2.10 -8.29
CA ASP A 111 15.91 -0.77 -8.74
C ASP A 111 14.97 -0.25 -9.84
N HIS A 112 14.32 0.88 -9.58
CA HIS A 112 13.47 1.60 -10.52
C HIS A 112 14.11 2.91 -11.00
N GLN A 113 15.45 3.03 -10.92
CA GLN A 113 16.27 4.19 -11.29
C GLN A 113 16.20 5.34 -10.28
N PHE A 114 15.05 5.93 -10.07
CA PHE A 114 14.86 7.06 -9.14
C PHE A 114 14.35 6.66 -7.75
N ILE A 115 13.94 5.38 -7.58
CA ILE A 115 13.63 4.74 -6.30
C ILE A 115 14.18 3.32 -6.26
N ARG A 116 14.43 2.79 -5.07
CA ARG A 116 14.70 1.36 -4.81
C ARG A 116 13.71 0.84 -3.79
N SER A 117 13.26 -0.40 -3.96
CA SER A 117 12.13 -0.91 -3.19
C SER A 117 12.29 -2.36 -2.75
N VAL A 118 11.71 -2.66 -1.59
CA VAL A 118 11.45 -4.02 -1.08
C VAL A 118 9.95 -4.18 -0.90
N TYR A 119 9.43 -5.34 -1.28
CA TYR A 119 8.00 -5.65 -1.26
C TYR A 119 7.69 -6.74 -0.27
N PHE A 120 6.56 -6.63 0.39
CA PHE A 120 6.01 -7.61 1.31
C PHE A 120 4.55 -7.87 0.97
N ARG A 121 4.07 -9.05 1.34
CA ARG A 121 2.64 -9.30 1.37
C ARG A 121 2.17 -9.35 2.82
N ASP A 122 1.19 -8.50 3.15
CA ASP A 122 0.61 -8.49 4.48
C ASP A 122 -0.30 -9.72 4.72
N PRO A 123 -0.71 -10.02 5.95
CA PRO A 123 -1.56 -11.18 6.25
C PRO A 123 -2.91 -11.21 5.53
N ASN A 124 -3.40 -10.06 5.07
CA ASN A 124 -4.66 -9.94 4.35
C ASN A 124 -4.50 -10.03 2.82
N GLY A 125 -3.26 -10.10 2.33
CA GLY A 125 -2.91 -10.19 0.91
C GLY A 125 -2.59 -8.84 0.25
N TYR A 126 -2.51 -7.75 1.01
CA TYR A 126 -2.12 -6.44 0.48
C TYR A 126 -0.61 -6.36 0.26
N VAL A 127 -0.22 -5.74 -0.86
CA VAL A 127 1.19 -5.53 -1.17
C VAL A 127 1.67 -4.25 -0.50
N ILE A 128 2.73 -4.38 0.31
CA ILE A 128 3.40 -3.27 0.98
C ILE A 128 4.78 -3.11 0.36
N GLU A 129 5.04 -1.92 -0.16
CA GLU A 129 6.33 -1.53 -0.71
C GLU A 129 7.03 -0.60 0.29
N LEU A 130 8.26 -0.93 0.69
CA LEU A 130 9.14 0.04 1.33
C LEU A 130 10.05 0.60 0.25
N THR A 131 10.00 1.91 0.03
CA THR A 131 10.71 2.58 -1.05
C THR A 131 11.63 3.68 -0.53
N ALA A 132 12.82 3.76 -1.09
CA ALA A 132 13.79 4.82 -0.82
C ALA A 132 14.01 5.67 -2.06
N LYS A 133 14.07 6.98 -1.87
CA LYS A 133 14.43 7.93 -2.91
C LYS A 133 15.89 7.78 -3.30
N MET A 134 16.15 7.76 -4.59
CA MET A 134 17.50 7.71 -5.16
C MET A 134 17.84 9.05 -5.84
N LEU A 135 19.10 9.16 -6.27
CA LEU A 135 19.53 10.33 -7.03
C LEU A 135 18.61 10.57 -8.23
N GLY A 136 18.13 11.81 -8.38
CA GLY A 136 17.21 12.18 -9.47
C GLY A 136 15.72 12.01 -9.17
N HIS A 137 15.35 11.44 -8.00
CA HIS A 137 13.95 11.24 -7.61
C HIS A 137 13.12 12.52 -7.75
N ASP A 138 13.56 13.62 -7.14
CA ASP A 138 12.76 14.85 -7.10
C ASP A 138 12.58 15.47 -8.49
N GLN A 139 13.55 15.30 -9.39
CA GLN A 139 13.42 15.70 -10.77
C GLN A 139 12.42 14.80 -11.53
N ALA A 140 12.50 13.49 -11.33
CA ALA A 140 11.61 12.51 -11.98
C ALA A 140 10.15 12.70 -11.55
N MET A 141 9.93 13.07 -10.29
CA MET A 141 8.60 13.24 -9.67
C MET A 141 8.08 14.69 -9.71
N ASP A 142 8.87 15.64 -10.24
CA ASP A 142 8.43 17.03 -10.39
C ASP A 142 7.37 17.15 -11.50
N PRO A 143 6.13 17.54 -11.20
CA PRO A 143 5.06 17.65 -12.19
C PRO A 143 5.37 18.70 -13.29
N ALA A 144 6.26 19.65 -13.04
CA ALA A 144 6.68 20.63 -14.02
C ALA A 144 7.75 20.11 -14.99
N ARG A 145 8.47 19.03 -14.62
CA ARG A 145 9.64 18.52 -15.36
C ARG A 145 9.48 17.11 -15.89
N SER A 146 8.63 16.30 -15.26
CA SER A 146 8.46 14.86 -15.58
C SER A 146 7.92 14.60 -17.00
N GLY A 147 7.28 15.59 -17.65
CA GLY A 147 6.62 15.39 -18.93
C GLY A 147 5.40 14.45 -18.87
N ALA A 148 4.88 14.17 -17.68
CA ALA A 148 3.83 13.16 -17.42
C ALA A 148 2.60 13.33 -18.32
N ARG A 149 2.14 14.57 -18.55
CA ARG A 149 0.99 14.84 -19.44
C ARG A 149 1.23 14.34 -20.87
N GLY A 150 2.42 14.59 -21.41
CA GLY A 150 2.78 14.14 -22.75
C GLY A 150 2.88 12.61 -22.84
N ILE A 151 3.41 11.96 -21.81
CA ILE A 151 3.47 10.50 -21.72
C ILE A 151 2.06 9.92 -21.69
N LEU A 152 1.17 10.46 -20.84
CA LEU A 152 -0.22 10.01 -20.75
C LEU A 152 -0.97 10.17 -22.07
N ASN A 153 -0.81 11.29 -22.77
CA ASN A 153 -1.47 11.53 -24.06
C ASN A 153 -1.03 10.48 -25.11
N ARG A 154 0.29 10.27 -25.25
CA ARG A 154 0.82 9.23 -26.16
C ARG A 154 0.33 7.82 -25.80
N TRP A 155 0.18 7.53 -24.51
CA TRP A 155 -0.38 6.24 -24.08
C TRP A 155 -1.84 6.08 -24.51
N GLN A 156 -2.68 7.12 -24.38
CA GLN A 156 -4.07 7.10 -24.84
C GLN A 156 -4.15 6.91 -26.36
N GLU A 157 -3.30 7.59 -27.13
CA GLU A 157 -3.21 7.44 -28.59
C GLU A 157 -2.85 5.99 -28.98
N LYS A 158 -1.85 5.39 -28.29
CA LYS A 158 -1.48 3.99 -28.51
C LYS A 158 -2.63 3.02 -28.22
N LYS A 159 -3.36 3.22 -27.11
CA LYS A 159 -4.52 2.37 -26.78
C LYS A 159 -5.62 2.48 -27.82
N ALA A 160 -5.91 3.67 -28.30
CA ALA A 160 -6.92 3.89 -29.33
C ALA A 160 -6.57 3.23 -30.68
N ALA A 161 -5.27 2.98 -30.93
CA ALA A 161 -4.79 2.29 -32.12
C ALA A 161 -4.69 0.75 -31.95
N MET A 162 -5.00 0.22 -30.76
CA MET A 162 -5.05 -1.23 -30.52
C MET A 162 -6.42 -1.76 -30.92
N ASP A 163 -6.48 -2.68 -31.87
CA ASP A 163 -7.71 -3.27 -32.40
C ASP A 163 -8.42 -4.23 -31.43
N ASP A 164 -7.74 -4.66 -30.33
CA ASP A 164 -8.30 -5.56 -29.31
C ASP A 164 -8.23 -4.95 -27.90
N PRO A 165 -9.30 -5.05 -27.10
CA PRO A 165 -9.21 -4.71 -25.69
C PRO A 165 -8.19 -5.63 -25.02
N ILE A 166 -7.30 -5.05 -24.21
CA ILE A 166 -6.30 -5.80 -23.44
C ILE A 166 -7.02 -6.91 -22.68
N ALA A 167 -6.75 -8.15 -23.03
CA ALA A 167 -7.29 -9.30 -22.30
C ALA A 167 -6.88 -9.18 -20.80
N PRO A 168 -7.76 -9.51 -19.85
CA PRO A 168 -7.40 -9.48 -18.45
C PRO A 168 -6.15 -10.35 -18.23
N LEU A 169 -5.15 -9.77 -17.55
CA LEU A 169 -3.92 -10.50 -17.24
C LEU A 169 -4.27 -11.77 -16.46
N PRO A 170 -3.63 -12.91 -16.77
CA PRO A 170 -3.84 -14.12 -15.98
C PRO A 170 -3.47 -13.86 -14.54
N ILE A 171 -4.36 -14.22 -13.64
CA ILE A 171 -4.07 -14.24 -12.20
C ILE A 171 -3.00 -15.31 -12.02
N ILE A 172 -1.77 -14.89 -11.77
CA ILE A 172 -0.70 -15.82 -11.45
C ILE A 172 -0.99 -16.32 -10.03
N GLY A 173 -1.45 -17.57 -9.94
CA GLY A 173 -1.67 -18.29 -8.70
C GLY A 173 -0.35 -18.63 -7.98
#